data_f139425e5a9a0982d507ea80c208d41a
#
_entry.id   f139425e5a9a0982d507ea80c208d41a
#
_cell.length_a   1.000
_cell.length_b   1.000
_cell.length_c   1.000
_cell.angle_alpha   90.00
_cell.angle_beta   90.00
_cell.angle_gamma   90.00
#
_symmetry.space_group_name_H-M   'P 1'
#
loop_
_entity.id
_entity.type
_entity.pdbx_description
1 polymer ?
#
loop_
_entity_poly.entity_id
_entity_poly.type
_entity_poly.pdbx_seq_one_letter_code
_entity_poly.pdbx_strand_id
1 'polypeptide(L)'
;MSVTNPVKITDTTLRDAHQSLIATRLRTEDMIPVAREIDKAGFFSVEAWGGATFDSCIRYLNDDPWQRLSDLNSVLKNTPIQMLLRGQNLVGYKHYPDDVVEKFIEAAGRNGVDIFRIFDALNDIRNMEKSMETVKDIGAHLQGTISYTTSPVHSTEKFIGFAEALYSKGCDSICIKDMAGLIMPKAAKELITGIKDKVDIPVNLHSHSTSGISPMSYQAAIEAGVDILDTAMSPFAMGTSQPPTESVVASLKDTDRDTGIDLMKLKDIKNQCMLMREKYAGLIDPISERIDSDVLIYQLPGGMISNLVSQLKEQNALDKIDLVHNEIPHVRKDLGYPPLVTPTSQIVGTQAVLNVLMGGERYSNVTQEVKDYVRGLYGKPPGKISDEIIKKIIGDQNPFSGRPGDLLEPLYSKMAKEAAEKGLVKKDEDILTNILYPAIAPSFLKGERNAEAIPKLSAKYAPRSSEIPSCMEVEVDGEIFSVRILSVEGSAVESADSVGAKKIPRDIKGGIMSNMQGMVLKVETNIGAQVKPGDTLVVLEAMKMENPIKSTKEGKVTQIFVDEGDTVQNGDVLLVIE
;
A
#
# COMPACT_ATOMS: atom_id res chain seq x y z
N MET A 1 -16.39 8.39 -38.52
CA MET A 1 -16.55 9.62 -37.71
C MET A 1 -15.14 10.06 -37.35
N SER A 2 -14.81 11.36 -37.40
CA SER A 2 -13.50 11.81 -36.87
C SER A 2 -13.54 11.71 -35.36
N VAL A 3 -12.61 10.98 -34.74
CA VAL A 3 -12.42 10.92 -33.29
C VAL A 3 -12.05 12.33 -32.82
N THR A 4 -12.92 12.98 -32.09
CA THR A 4 -12.78 14.40 -31.72
C THR A 4 -12.12 14.58 -30.37
N ASN A 5 -12.23 13.60 -29.46
CA ASN A 5 -11.64 13.64 -28.11
C ASN A 5 -11.45 12.21 -27.58
N PRO A 6 -10.42 11.47 -28.03
CA PRO A 6 -10.18 10.10 -27.63
C PRO A 6 -9.90 9.98 -26.11
N VAL A 7 -10.44 8.95 -25.47
CA VAL A 7 -10.03 8.59 -24.11
C VAL A 7 -8.63 8.00 -24.14
N LYS A 8 -7.76 8.52 -23.30
CA LYS A 8 -6.40 7.98 -23.09
C LYS A 8 -6.41 6.94 -21.97
N ILE A 9 -5.55 5.95 -22.05
CA ILE A 9 -5.46 4.88 -21.05
C ILE A 9 -4.09 4.93 -20.36
N THR A 10 -4.10 4.93 -19.03
CA THR A 10 -2.94 4.60 -18.21
C THR A 10 -3.06 3.14 -17.77
N ASP A 11 -2.08 2.31 -18.10
CA ASP A 11 -2.01 0.94 -17.59
C ASP A 11 -1.43 0.92 -16.18
N THR A 12 -2.08 0.21 -15.25
CA THR A 12 -1.67 0.09 -13.85
C THR A 12 -1.16 -1.31 -13.49
N THR A 13 -1.09 -2.22 -14.46
CA THR A 13 -0.74 -3.63 -14.24
C THR A 13 0.58 -3.81 -13.51
N LEU A 14 1.59 -3.00 -13.89
CA LEU A 14 2.94 -3.11 -13.36
C LEU A 14 3.18 -2.38 -12.02
N ARG A 15 2.16 -1.74 -11.45
CA ARG A 15 2.26 -1.12 -10.10
C ARG A 15 1.01 -1.37 -9.24
N ASP A 16 -0.11 -0.66 -9.47
CA ASP A 16 -1.26 -0.67 -8.55
C ASP A 16 -2.00 -2.00 -8.57
N ALA A 17 -2.19 -2.61 -9.74
CA ALA A 17 -2.88 -3.87 -9.87
C ALA A 17 -2.15 -5.01 -9.13
N HIS A 18 -0.84 -5.19 -9.35
CA HIS A 18 -0.10 -6.22 -8.65
C HIS A 18 0.16 -5.88 -7.17
N GLN A 19 0.19 -4.59 -6.80
CA GLN A 19 0.19 -4.19 -5.40
C GLN A 19 -1.08 -4.65 -4.71
N SER A 20 -2.22 -4.53 -5.36
CA SER A 20 -3.54 -4.85 -4.82
C SER A 20 -3.81 -6.36 -4.77
N LEU A 21 -3.36 -7.13 -5.77
CA LEU A 21 -3.70 -8.55 -5.91
C LEU A 21 -2.65 -9.51 -5.35
N ILE A 22 -1.37 -9.14 -5.44
CA ILE A 22 -0.24 -10.01 -5.04
C ILE A 22 0.77 -9.28 -4.14
N ALA A 23 0.29 -8.32 -3.36
CA ALA A 23 1.04 -7.60 -2.32
C ALA A 23 2.39 -7.04 -2.81
N THR A 24 2.46 -6.54 -4.05
CA THR A 24 3.66 -5.96 -4.67
C THR A 24 4.82 -6.96 -4.84
N ARG A 25 4.53 -8.24 -5.08
CA ARG A 25 5.56 -9.31 -5.14
C ARG A 25 6.09 -9.62 -6.55
N LEU A 26 5.69 -8.88 -7.59
CA LEU A 26 6.29 -9.07 -8.93
C LEU A 26 7.78 -8.73 -8.92
N ARG A 27 8.59 -9.61 -9.48
CA ARG A 27 10.02 -9.39 -9.70
C ARG A 27 10.25 -8.61 -10.98
N THR A 28 11.32 -7.84 -11.03
CA THR A 28 11.68 -7.01 -12.20
C THR A 28 11.80 -7.85 -13.47
N GLU A 29 12.45 -9.01 -13.38
CA GLU A 29 12.62 -9.94 -14.52
C GLU A 29 11.31 -10.36 -15.20
N ASP A 30 10.22 -10.50 -14.42
CA ASP A 30 8.91 -10.89 -14.92
C ASP A 30 8.11 -9.70 -15.49
N MET A 31 8.43 -8.47 -15.05
CA MET A 31 7.80 -7.24 -15.55
C MET A 31 8.31 -6.84 -16.93
N ILE A 32 9.59 -7.09 -17.24
CA ILE A 32 10.24 -6.66 -18.48
C ILE A 32 9.55 -7.20 -19.76
N PRO A 33 9.18 -8.49 -19.86
CA PRO A 33 8.45 -8.99 -21.04
C PRO A 33 7.10 -8.28 -21.26
N VAL A 34 6.36 -8.03 -20.17
CA VAL A 34 5.07 -7.31 -20.22
C VAL A 34 5.27 -5.86 -20.63
N ALA A 35 6.27 -5.17 -20.04
CA ALA A 35 6.59 -3.78 -20.35
C ALA A 35 6.93 -3.59 -21.84
N ARG A 36 7.66 -4.53 -22.46
CA ARG A 36 7.97 -4.49 -23.89
C ARG A 36 6.73 -4.55 -24.80
N GLU A 37 5.71 -5.29 -24.40
CA GLU A 37 4.46 -5.35 -25.16
C GLU A 37 3.59 -4.11 -24.89
N ILE A 38 3.56 -3.60 -23.65
CA ILE A 38 2.90 -2.34 -23.28
C ILE A 38 3.44 -1.18 -24.15
N ASP A 39 4.75 -1.10 -24.35
CA ASP A 39 5.41 -0.03 -25.11
C ASP A 39 4.95 0.06 -26.57
N LYS A 40 4.37 -1.03 -27.12
CA LYS A 40 3.89 -1.10 -28.51
C LYS A 40 2.40 -0.76 -28.65
N ALA A 41 1.65 -0.71 -27.55
CA ALA A 41 0.20 -0.64 -27.61
C ALA A 41 -0.36 0.77 -27.82
N GLY A 42 0.36 1.81 -27.40
CA GLY A 42 -0.06 3.21 -27.53
C GLY A 42 -0.79 3.72 -26.29
N PHE A 43 -0.45 3.23 -25.12
CA PHE A 43 -0.92 3.78 -23.85
C PHE A 43 -0.44 5.22 -23.63
N PHE A 44 -1.23 6.01 -22.91
CA PHE A 44 -0.83 7.34 -22.46
C PHE A 44 0.36 7.28 -21.50
N SER A 45 0.31 6.34 -20.57
CA SER A 45 1.38 6.05 -19.62
C SER A 45 1.23 4.64 -19.06
N VAL A 46 2.28 4.14 -18.43
CA VAL A 46 2.25 2.95 -17.57
C VAL A 46 2.65 3.33 -16.15
N GLU A 47 1.79 3.09 -15.18
CA GLU A 47 2.14 3.22 -13.79
C GLU A 47 2.94 1.98 -13.37
N ALA A 48 4.25 2.15 -13.17
CA ALA A 48 5.19 1.03 -12.98
C ALA A 48 6.06 1.18 -11.72
N TRP A 49 6.01 2.31 -11.02
CA TRP A 49 6.87 2.57 -9.87
C TRP A 49 6.18 3.44 -8.81
N GLY A 50 6.80 3.58 -7.62
CA GLY A 50 6.24 4.31 -6.49
C GLY A 50 5.33 3.45 -5.60
N GLY A 51 4.48 4.09 -4.80
CA GLY A 51 3.60 3.39 -3.86
C GLY A 51 4.37 2.48 -2.90
N ALA A 52 4.01 1.19 -2.84
CA ALA A 52 4.68 0.18 -2.02
C ALA A 52 5.81 -0.56 -2.76
N THR A 53 6.07 -0.24 -4.03
CA THR A 53 7.08 -0.93 -4.85
C THR A 53 8.47 -0.86 -4.21
N PHE A 54 8.87 0.32 -3.75
CA PHE A 54 10.19 0.56 -3.18
C PHE A 54 10.44 -0.31 -1.95
N ASP A 55 9.53 -0.28 -0.98
CA ASP A 55 9.59 -1.09 0.24
C ASP A 55 9.62 -2.59 -0.09
N SER A 56 8.73 -3.04 -0.99
CA SER A 56 8.66 -4.45 -1.37
C SER A 56 9.92 -4.95 -2.06
N CYS A 57 10.56 -4.12 -2.89
CA CYS A 57 11.82 -4.48 -3.55
C CYS A 57 12.91 -4.83 -2.53
N ILE A 58 13.13 -3.99 -1.53
CA ILE A 58 14.20 -4.19 -0.55
C ILE A 58 13.83 -5.17 0.56
N ARG A 59 12.53 -5.23 0.95
CA ARG A 59 12.07 -6.05 2.07
C ARG A 59 11.90 -7.51 1.69
N TYR A 60 11.34 -7.78 0.52
CA TYR A 60 10.86 -9.11 0.14
C TYR A 60 11.51 -9.68 -1.12
N LEU A 61 11.86 -8.83 -2.09
CA LEU A 61 12.30 -9.31 -3.39
C LEU A 61 13.82 -9.35 -3.53
N ASN A 62 14.55 -8.70 -2.61
CA ASN A 62 15.98 -8.45 -2.74
C ASN A 62 16.34 -7.84 -4.11
N ASP A 63 15.47 -6.96 -4.59
CA ASP A 63 15.58 -6.20 -5.84
C ASP A 63 15.99 -4.75 -5.53
N ASP A 64 16.89 -4.18 -6.31
CA ASP A 64 17.20 -2.75 -6.22
C ASP A 64 16.06 -1.94 -6.88
N PRO A 65 15.31 -1.13 -6.12
CA PRO A 65 14.19 -0.38 -6.65
C PRO A 65 14.58 0.64 -7.73
N TRP A 66 15.79 1.21 -7.65
CA TRP A 66 16.31 2.14 -8.63
C TRP A 66 16.74 1.43 -9.91
N GLN A 67 17.39 0.26 -9.79
CA GLN A 67 17.72 -0.58 -10.94
C GLN A 67 16.46 -1.06 -11.65
N ARG A 68 15.42 -1.47 -10.92
CA ARG A 68 14.10 -1.80 -11.49
C ARG A 68 13.55 -0.67 -12.36
N LEU A 69 13.61 0.56 -11.87
CA LEU A 69 13.14 1.72 -12.62
C LEU A 69 13.96 1.91 -13.91
N SER A 70 15.28 1.85 -13.81
CA SER A 70 16.19 1.97 -14.96
C SER A 70 15.97 0.84 -15.97
N ASP A 71 15.75 -0.40 -15.51
CA ASP A 71 15.49 -1.56 -16.39
C ASP A 71 14.17 -1.40 -17.15
N LEU A 72 13.10 -0.95 -16.46
CA LEU A 72 11.83 -0.62 -17.10
C LEU A 72 11.97 0.52 -18.10
N ASN A 73 12.68 1.60 -17.76
CA ASN A 73 12.96 2.70 -18.66
C ASN A 73 13.79 2.25 -19.88
N SER A 74 14.62 1.22 -19.72
CA SER A 74 15.41 0.67 -20.83
C SER A 74 14.55 0.06 -21.94
N VAL A 75 13.35 -0.43 -21.63
CA VAL A 75 12.43 -1.13 -22.54
C VAL A 75 11.17 -0.31 -22.90
N LEU A 76 10.77 0.64 -22.06
CA LEU A 76 9.66 1.56 -22.30
C LEU A 76 10.20 2.82 -23.01
N LYS A 77 10.10 2.87 -24.34
CA LYS A 77 10.64 3.96 -25.15
C LYS A 77 9.59 4.90 -25.69
N ASN A 78 8.36 4.40 -25.86
CA ASN A 78 7.24 5.12 -26.44
C ASN A 78 6.16 5.43 -25.39
N THR A 79 6.13 4.67 -24.29
CA THR A 79 5.14 4.80 -23.23
C THR A 79 5.76 5.42 -21.98
N PRO A 80 5.34 6.63 -21.58
CA PRO A 80 5.86 7.31 -20.40
C PRO A 80 5.67 6.47 -19.13
N ILE A 81 6.70 6.48 -18.26
CA ILE A 81 6.65 5.83 -16.95
C ILE A 81 6.02 6.79 -15.94
N GLN A 82 4.94 6.34 -15.31
CA GLN A 82 4.28 7.04 -14.23
C GLN A 82 4.61 6.42 -12.88
N MET A 83 4.82 7.27 -11.86
CA MET A 83 4.96 6.83 -10.49
C MET A 83 3.87 7.42 -9.58
N LEU A 84 3.51 6.69 -8.52
CA LEU A 84 2.70 7.20 -7.42
C LEU A 84 3.59 7.75 -6.31
N LEU A 85 3.43 9.03 -5.97
CA LEU A 85 4.21 9.74 -4.95
C LEU A 85 3.30 10.31 -3.86
N ARG A 86 3.60 10.02 -2.59
CA ARG A 86 2.81 10.47 -1.44
C ARG A 86 3.30 11.83 -0.91
N GLY A 87 3.34 12.87 -1.77
CA GLY A 87 3.77 14.21 -1.37
C GLY A 87 5.01 14.19 -0.47
N GLN A 88 4.91 14.82 0.72
CA GLN A 88 6.00 14.87 1.70
C GLN A 88 6.44 13.51 2.27
N ASN A 89 5.61 12.47 2.13
CA ASN A 89 5.94 11.11 2.58
C ASN A 89 6.72 10.31 1.52
N LEU A 90 6.90 10.83 0.31
CA LEU A 90 7.56 10.14 -0.80
C LEU A 90 6.94 8.75 -1.06
N VAL A 91 7.70 7.68 -0.80
CA VAL A 91 7.24 6.28 -0.86
C VAL A 91 7.14 5.65 0.54
N GLY A 92 7.36 6.45 1.60
CA GLY A 92 7.31 6.04 3.00
C GLY A 92 5.97 6.32 3.68
N TYR A 93 5.95 6.24 5.01
CA TYR A 93 4.75 6.36 5.86
C TYR A 93 4.79 7.58 6.79
N LYS A 94 5.88 8.35 6.78
CA LYS A 94 6.09 9.59 7.54
C LYS A 94 6.59 10.71 6.63
N HIS A 95 6.51 11.94 7.08
CA HIS A 95 7.07 13.07 6.36
C HIS A 95 8.60 13.05 6.35
N TYR A 96 9.19 13.42 5.23
CA TYR A 96 10.62 13.63 5.07
C TYR A 96 10.92 15.15 4.91
N PRO A 97 12.13 15.61 5.32
CA PRO A 97 12.54 17.01 5.08
C PRO A 97 12.60 17.35 3.59
N ASP A 98 12.49 18.63 3.29
CA ASP A 98 12.42 19.13 1.92
C ASP A 98 13.65 18.78 1.08
N ASP A 99 14.84 18.76 1.67
CA ASP A 99 16.08 18.35 1.00
C ASP A 99 16.06 16.87 0.55
N VAL A 100 15.42 16.01 1.33
CA VAL A 100 15.22 14.59 0.96
C VAL A 100 14.17 14.45 -0.14
N VAL A 101 13.06 15.21 -0.06
CA VAL A 101 12.00 15.23 -1.08
C VAL A 101 12.58 15.65 -2.44
N GLU A 102 13.36 16.73 -2.46
CA GLU A 102 14.01 17.24 -3.66
C GLU A 102 14.96 16.19 -4.27
N LYS A 103 15.88 15.64 -3.48
CA LYS A 103 16.83 14.64 -3.95
C LYS A 103 16.17 13.36 -4.45
N PHE A 104 15.07 12.93 -3.83
CA PHE A 104 14.33 11.76 -4.27
C PHE A 104 13.68 11.97 -5.64
N ILE A 105 13.02 13.09 -5.85
CA ILE A 105 12.33 13.40 -7.12
C ILE A 105 13.34 13.60 -8.24
N GLU A 106 14.45 14.33 -7.99
CA GLU A 106 15.55 14.44 -8.94
C GLU A 106 16.11 13.06 -9.35
N ALA A 107 16.33 12.18 -8.38
CA ALA A 107 16.83 10.82 -8.65
C ALA A 107 15.79 10.00 -9.43
N ALA A 108 14.51 10.07 -9.10
CA ALA A 108 13.45 9.34 -9.80
C ALA A 108 13.33 9.80 -11.27
N GLY A 109 13.38 11.11 -11.53
CA GLY A 109 13.37 11.65 -12.89
C GLY A 109 14.60 11.22 -13.68
N ARG A 110 15.81 11.28 -13.10
CA ARG A 110 17.04 10.80 -13.78
C ARG A 110 17.00 9.31 -14.12
N ASN A 111 16.31 8.50 -13.32
CA ASN A 111 16.18 7.06 -13.54
C ASN A 111 14.99 6.69 -14.45
N GLY A 112 14.19 7.66 -14.94
CA GLY A 112 13.23 7.46 -16.01
C GLY A 112 11.76 7.64 -15.63
N VAL A 113 11.42 8.29 -14.53
CA VAL A 113 10.04 8.70 -14.27
C VAL A 113 9.71 9.94 -15.08
N ASP A 114 8.67 9.84 -15.93
CA ASP A 114 8.16 10.93 -16.77
C ASP A 114 6.98 11.66 -16.12
N ILE A 115 6.11 10.91 -15.40
CA ILE A 115 4.88 11.44 -14.82
C ILE A 115 4.87 11.17 -13.30
N PHE A 116 4.83 12.24 -12.53
CA PHE A 116 4.71 12.17 -11.08
C PHE A 116 3.26 12.39 -10.65
N ARG A 117 2.57 11.31 -10.28
CA ARG A 117 1.24 11.36 -9.66
C ARG A 117 1.40 11.62 -8.18
N ILE A 118 1.21 12.88 -7.77
CA ILE A 118 1.39 13.32 -6.39
C ILE A 118 0.06 13.41 -5.68
N PHE A 119 -0.04 12.78 -4.50
CA PHE A 119 -1.20 12.88 -3.63
C PHE A 119 -0.81 13.14 -2.17
N ASP A 120 -1.74 13.68 -1.41
CA ASP A 120 -1.72 13.68 0.04
C ASP A 120 -2.95 12.96 0.60
N ALA A 121 -2.77 12.19 1.67
CA ALA A 121 -3.84 11.39 2.25
C ALA A 121 -5.00 12.22 2.82
N LEU A 122 -4.74 13.47 3.20
CA LEU A 122 -5.72 14.40 3.77
C LEU A 122 -6.24 15.43 2.74
N ASN A 123 -5.73 15.39 1.51
CA ASN A 123 -5.88 16.46 0.52
C ASN A 123 -5.37 17.81 1.05
N ASP A 124 -4.30 17.80 1.84
CA ASP A 124 -3.64 19.01 2.30
C ASP A 124 -2.55 19.41 1.31
N ILE A 125 -2.82 20.45 0.52
CA ILE A 125 -1.92 20.88 -0.55
C ILE A 125 -0.51 21.26 -0.03
N ARG A 126 -0.40 21.69 1.23
CA ARG A 126 0.87 22.06 1.86
C ARG A 126 1.84 20.89 1.94
N ASN A 127 1.32 19.67 2.05
CA ASN A 127 2.10 18.42 2.04
C ASN A 127 2.55 18.03 0.62
N MET A 128 2.04 18.68 -0.41
CA MET A 128 2.36 18.40 -1.82
C MET A 128 3.27 19.47 -2.43
N GLU A 129 3.32 20.66 -1.87
CA GLU A 129 3.96 21.85 -2.47
C GLU A 129 5.41 21.61 -2.86
N LYS A 130 6.25 21.10 -1.95
CA LYS A 130 7.67 20.86 -2.25
C LYS A 130 7.87 19.83 -3.36
N SER A 131 7.08 18.76 -3.33
CA SER A 131 7.12 17.74 -4.39
C SER A 131 6.68 18.29 -5.74
N MET A 132 5.62 19.10 -5.76
CA MET A 132 5.09 19.73 -6.99
C MET A 132 6.10 20.72 -7.59
N GLU A 133 6.71 21.57 -6.76
CA GLU A 133 7.77 22.49 -7.15
C GLU A 133 8.93 21.73 -7.80
N THR A 134 9.47 20.72 -7.12
CA THR A 134 10.63 19.96 -7.62
C THR A 134 10.32 19.22 -8.93
N VAL A 135 9.11 18.65 -9.09
CA VAL A 135 8.72 18.01 -10.36
C VAL A 135 8.71 19.00 -11.52
N LYS A 136 8.24 20.23 -11.29
CA LYS A 136 8.28 21.29 -12.29
C LYS A 136 9.73 21.72 -12.61
N ASP A 137 10.57 21.83 -11.60
CA ASP A 137 11.98 22.26 -11.76
C ASP A 137 12.77 21.26 -12.61
N ILE A 138 12.48 19.95 -12.51
CA ILE A 138 13.10 18.94 -13.36
C ILE A 138 12.41 18.80 -14.74
N GLY A 139 11.33 19.55 -15.00
CA GLY A 139 10.62 19.54 -16.28
C GLY A 139 9.79 18.27 -16.55
N ALA A 140 9.43 17.49 -15.51
CA ALA A 140 8.60 16.30 -15.64
C ALA A 140 7.10 16.65 -15.58
N HIS A 141 6.23 15.73 -16.02
CA HIS A 141 4.78 15.91 -15.98
C HIS A 141 4.27 15.81 -14.53
N LEU A 142 3.64 16.88 -14.07
CA LEU A 142 3.04 16.98 -12.74
C LEU A 142 1.55 16.61 -12.79
N GLN A 143 1.18 15.46 -12.24
CA GLN A 143 -0.21 15.07 -12.05
C GLN A 143 -0.62 15.25 -10.59
N GLY A 144 -1.43 16.28 -10.31
CA GLY A 144 -2.01 16.51 -8.99
C GLY A 144 -3.18 15.58 -8.73
N THR A 145 -3.29 15.03 -7.51
CA THR A 145 -4.25 13.96 -7.23
C THR A 145 -5.17 14.30 -6.08
N ILE A 146 -6.47 14.06 -6.29
CA ILE A 146 -7.53 14.14 -5.29
C ILE A 146 -7.71 12.76 -4.66
N SER A 147 -7.45 12.60 -3.37
CA SER A 147 -7.82 11.41 -2.61
C SER A 147 -9.33 11.40 -2.39
N TYR A 148 -10.06 10.69 -3.26
CA TYR A 148 -11.52 10.64 -3.22
C TYR A 148 -12.02 9.76 -2.09
N THR A 149 -13.04 10.22 -1.39
CA THR A 149 -13.78 9.46 -0.38
C THR A 149 -15.15 10.09 -0.15
N THR A 150 -16.01 9.41 0.60
CA THR A 150 -17.32 9.91 0.99
C THR A 150 -17.41 10.08 2.50
N SER A 151 -17.97 11.20 2.95
CA SER A 151 -18.28 11.47 4.36
C SER A 151 -19.11 12.75 4.48
N PRO A 152 -19.66 13.08 5.67
CA PRO A 152 -20.38 14.34 5.88
C PRO A 152 -19.55 15.60 5.63
N VAL A 153 -18.20 15.51 5.61
CA VAL A 153 -17.31 16.66 5.41
C VAL A 153 -16.71 16.73 3.99
N HIS A 154 -16.92 15.70 3.17
CA HIS A 154 -16.47 15.66 1.78
C HIS A 154 -17.65 15.92 0.85
N SER A 155 -17.60 17.00 0.07
CA SER A 155 -18.60 17.33 -0.93
C SER A 155 -17.95 17.47 -2.31
N THR A 156 -18.75 17.39 -3.37
CA THR A 156 -18.29 17.59 -4.75
C THR A 156 -17.62 18.96 -4.91
N GLU A 157 -18.20 20.01 -4.32
CA GLU A 157 -17.67 21.38 -4.38
C GLU A 157 -16.28 21.49 -3.73
N LYS A 158 -16.04 20.78 -2.62
CA LYS A 158 -14.70 20.75 -1.98
C LYS A 158 -13.66 20.08 -2.87
N PHE A 159 -14.02 19.00 -3.54
CA PHE A 159 -13.11 18.33 -4.47
C PHE A 159 -12.85 19.18 -5.72
N ILE A 160 -13.87 19.88 -6.24
CA ILE A 160 -13.70 20.83 -7.36
C ILE A 160 -12.76 21.96 -6.91
N GLY A 161 -12.99 22.57 -5.74
CA GLY A 161 -12.12 23.62 -5.21
C GLY A 161 -10.67 23.13 -4.98
N PHE A 162 -10.49 21.86 -4.60
CA PHE A 162 -9.14 21.28 -4.48
C PHE A 162 -8.51 21.07 -5.87
N ALA A 163 -9.28 20.69 -6.89
CA ALA A 163 -8.81 20.63 -8.27
C ALA A 163 -8.36 22.02 -8.79
N GLU A 164 -9.12 23.09 -8.50
CA GLU A 164 -8.72 24.46 -8.83
C GLU A 164 -7.41 24.85 -8.12
N ALA A 165 -7.24 24.46 -6.85
CA ALA A 165 -5.99 24.70 -6.11
C ALA A 165 -4.81 23.96 -6.73
N LEU A 166 -4.96 22.70 -7.14
CA LEU A 166 -3.94 21.93 -7.85
C LEU A 166 -3.59 22.56 -9.20
N TYR A 167 -4.60 22.98 -9.96
CA TYR A 167 -4.42 23.70 -11.22
C TYR A 167 -3.61 25.00 -11.03
N SER A 168 -3.95 25.78 -10.01
CA SER A 168 -3.26 27.04 -9.69
C SER A 168 -1.77 26.84 -9.31
N LYS A 169 -1.42 25.65 -8.83
CA LYS A 169 -0.04 25.24 -8.56
C LYS A 169 0.71 24.77 -9.82
N GLY A 170 0.03 24.74 -10.97
CA GLY A 170 0.63 24.42 -12.27
C GLY A 170 0.72 22.94 -12.56
N CYS A 171 -0.24 22.15 -12.08
CA CYS A 171 -0.39 20.75 -12.52
C CYS A 171 -0.69 20.66 -14.02
N ASP A 172 -0.10 19.68 -14.69
CA ASP A 172 -0.32 19.38 -16.11
C ASP A 172 -1.56 18.49 -16.31
N SER A 173 -1.98 17.77 -15.29
CA SER A 173 -3.23 16.98 -15.26
C SER A 173 -3.70 16.78 -13.82
N ILE A 174 -4.97 16.42 -13.65
CA ILE A 174 -5.58 16.13 -12.34
C ILE A 174 -6.10 14.70 -12.34
N CYS A 175 -5.78 13.93 -11.27
CA CYS A 175 -6.30 12.59 -11.05
C CYS A 175 -7.33 12.59 -9.92
N ILE A 176 -8.51 12.03 -10.17
CA ILE A 176 -9.47 11.63 -9.14
C ILE A 176 -9.13 10.20 -8.76
N LYS A 177 -8.59 9.98 -7.55
CA LYS A 177 -8.13 8.67 -7.09
C LYS A 177 -9.06 8.09 -6.02
N ASP A 178 -9.85 7.10 -6.43
CA ASP A 178 -10.78 6.36 -5.59
C ASP A 178 -10.19 4.99 -5.22
N MET A 179 -9.53 4.93 -4.09
CA MET A 179 -8.81 3.74 -3.60
C MET A 179 -9.74 2.63 -3.11
N ALA A 180 -10.98 2.94 -2.79
CA ALA A 180 -11.92 2.00 -2.19
C ALA A 180 -13.08 1.61 -3.14
N GLY A 181 -13.17 2.20 -4.33
CA GLY A 181 -14.27 1.95 -5.26
C GLY A 181 -15.60 2.54 -4.79
N LEU A 182 -15.57 3.77 -4.24
CA LEU A 182 -16.72 4.46 -3.64
C LEU A 182 -17.41 5.43 -4.60
N ILE A 183 -16.75 5.81 -5.69
CA ILE A 183 -17.28 6.82 -6.60
C ILE A 183 -18.45 6.25 -7.40
N MET A 184 -19.67 6.75 -7.10
CA MET A 184 -20.89 6.37 -7.81
C MET A 184 -20.94 7.01 -9.20
N PRO A 185 -21.63 6.42 -10.19
CA PRO A 185 -21.74 6.98 -11.53
C PRO A 185 -22.20 8.44 -11.55
N LYS A 186 -23.20 8.79 -10.74
CA LYS A 186 -23.68 10.17 -10.61
C LYS A 186 -22.58 11.10 -10.08
N ALA A 187 -21.87 10.69 -9.03
CA ALA A 187 -20.79 11.48 -8.44
C ALA A 187 -19.61 11.65 -9.41
N ALA A 188 -19.25 10.60 -10.15
CA ALA A 188 -18.21 10.67 -11.18
C ALA A 188 -18.57 11.72 -12.25
N LYS A 189 -19.81 11.67 -12.76
CA LYS A 189 -20.30 12.64 -13.75
C LYS A 189 -20.27 14.08 -13.21
N GLU A 190 -20.84 14.31 -12.02
CA GLU A 190 -20.90 15.63 -11.41
C GLU A 190 -19.49 16.20 -11.14
N LEU A 191 -18.60 15.38 -10.59
CA LEU A 191 -17.24 15.81 -10.25
C LEU A 191 -16.40 16.12 -11.51
N ILE A 192 -16.44 15.25 -12.52
CA ILE A 192 -15.68 15.48 -13.76
C ILE A 192 -16.19 16.70 -14.49
N THR A 193 -17.51 16.84 -14.66
CA THR A 193 -18.09 18.03 -15.27
C THR A 193 -17.68 19.28 -14.51
N GLY A 194 -17.85 19.29 -13.18
CA GLY A 194 -17.51 20.47 -12.36
C GLY A 194 -16.02 20.83 -12.37
N ILE A 195 -15.12 19.86 -12.45
CA ILE A 195 -13.69 20.12 -12.61
C ILE A 195 -13.42 20.71 -14.00
N LYS A 196 -13.93 20.10 -15.08
CA LYS A 196 -13.70 20.56 -16.45
C LYS A 196 -14.30 21.94 -16.74
N ASP A 197 -15.32 22.35 -15.99
CA ASP A 197 -15.87 23.71 -16.06
C ASP A 197 -14.93 24.76 -15.44
N LYS A 198 -13.96 24.34 -14.63
CA LYS A 198 -13.08 25.23 -13.87
C LYS A 198 -11.62 25.20 -14.33
N VAL A 199 -11.16 24.10 -14.90
CA VAL A 199 -9.75 23.90 -15.28
C VAL A 199 -9.65 23.39 -16.72
N ASP A 200 -8.66 23.90 -17.47
CA ASP A 200 -8.41 23.54 -18.87
C ASP A 200 -7.17 22.62 -18.98
N ILE A 201 -7.16 21.56 -18.16
CA ILE A 201 -6.15 20.51 -18.23
C ILE A 201 -6.79 19.13 -18.18
N PRO A 202 -6.12 18.07 -18.65
CA PRO A 202 -6.67 16.72 -18.64
C PRO A 202 -7.08 16.23 -17.25
N VAL A 203 -8.23 15.57 -17.18
CA VAL A 203 -8.77 14.93 -15.98
C VAL A 203 -8.66 13.42 -16.12
N ASN A 204 -8.04 12.78 -15.14
CA ASN A 204 -7.88 11.33 -15.03
C ASN A 204 -8.86 10.78 -13.97
N LEU A 205 -9.47 9.63 -14.24
CA LEU A 205 -10.20 8.86 -13.23
C LEU A 205 -9.49 7.53 -12.97
N HIS A 206 -9.18 7.31 -11.70
CA HIS A 206 -8.67 6.05 -11.15
C HIS A 206 -9.66 5.55 -10.10
N SER A 207 -10.21 4.36 -10.26
CA SER A 207 -11.07 3.74 -9.25
C SER A 207 -10.82 2.25 -9.16
N HIS A 208 -10.75 1.74 -7.91
CA HIS A 208 -10.68 0.32 -7.64
C HIS A 208 -12.05 -0.34 -7.83
N SER A 209 -12.06 -1.61 -8.20
CA SER A 209 -13.28 -2.35 -8.51
C SER A 209 -13.84 -3.14 -7.31
N THR A 210 -13.39 -2.83 -6.10
CA THR A 210 -13.75 -3.59 -4.89
C THR A 210 -15.26 -3.67 -4.69
N SER A 211 -15.99 -2.57 -4.90
CA SER A 211 -17.45 -2.54 -4.82
C SER A 211 -18.17 -3.11 -6.05
N GLY A 212 -17.44 -3.37 -7.16
CA GLY A 212 -18.00 -3.77 -8.45
C GLY A 212 -18.61 -2.62 -9.28
N ILE A 213 -18.63 -1.37 -8.77
CA ILE A 213 -19.30 -0.22 -9.42
C ILE A 213 -18.37 0.48 -10.41
N SER A 214 -17.07 0.37 -10.30
CA SER A 214 -16.10 1.16 -11.08
C SER A 214 -16.31 1.14 -12.61
N PRO A 215 -16.70 0.01 -13.28
CA PRO A 215 -16.98 0.06 -14.72
C PRO A 215 -18.17 0.99 -15.07
N MET A 216 -19.21 1.02 -14.22
CA MET A 216 -20.36 1.92 -14.41
C MET A 216 -19.98 3.38 -14.18
N SER A 217 -19.11 3.64 -13.20
CA SER A 217 -18.60 4.98 -12.91
C SER A 217 -17.65 5.46 -14.02
N TYR A 218 -16.89 4.56 -14.64
CA TYR A 218 -16.07 4.87 -15.82
C TYR A 218 -16.93 5.26 -17.01
N GLN A 219 -18.03 4.53 -17.28
CA GLN A 219 -18.96 4.90 -18.34
C GLN A 219 -19.55 6.30 -18.12
N ALA A 220 -19.99 6.61 -16.90
CA ALA A 220 -20.51 7.93 -16.56
C ALA A 220 -19.43 9.03 -16.68
N ALA A 221 -18.18 8.71 -16.35
CA ALA A 221 -17.04 9.60 -16.51
C ALA A 221 -16.72 9.89 -17.99
N ILE A 222 -16.78 8.87 -18.84
CA ILE A 222 -16.59 8.99 -20.29
C ILE A 222 -17.64 9.95 -20.89
N GLU A 223 -18.91 9.78 -20.49
CA GLU A 223 -20.02 10.66 -20.90
C GLU A 223 -19.84 12.10 -20.39
N ALA A 224 -19.20 12.28 -19.24
CA ALA A 224 -18.88 13.59 -18.67
C ALA A 224 -17.62 14.24 -19.28
N GLY A 225 -16.92 13.54 -20.18
CA GLY A 225 -15.76 14.09 -20.88
C GLY A 225 -14.42 13.87 -20.17
N VAL A 226 -14.26 12.82 -19.34
CA VAL A 226 -12.96 12.43 -18.77
C VAL A 226 -11.91 12.24 -19.88
N ASP A 227 -10.68 12.62 -19.64
CA ASP A 227 -9.63 12.55 -20.65
C ASP A 227 -8.79 11.28 -20.54
N ILE A 228 -8.57 10.78 -19.32
CA ILE A 228 -7.70 9.64 -19.04
C ILE A 228 -8.41 8.68 -18.08
N LEU A 229 -8.28 7.38 -18.33
CA LEU A 229 -8.76 6.31 -17.44
C LEU A 229 -7.61 5.39 -17.04
N ASP A 230 -7.58 5.04 -15.77
CA ASP A 230 -6.66 4.04 -15.26
C ASP A 230 -7.30 2.66 -15.35
N THR A 231 -6.62 1.72 -15.99
CA THR A 231 -7.11 0.35 -16.18
C THR A 231 -5.99 -0.66 -15.91
N ALA A 232 -6.33 -1.91 -15.72
CA ALA A 232 -5.38 -3.01 -15.61
C ALA A 232 -5.67 -4.09 -16.66
N MET A 233 -4.64 -4.78 -17.14
CA MET A 233 -4.83 -5.94 -18.02
C MET A 233 -5.68 -7.00 -17.33
N SER A 234 -6.59 -7.63 -18.10
CA SER A 234 -7.64 -8.51 -17.54
C SER A 234 -7.15 -9.58 -16.56
N PRO A 235 -5.94 -10.19 -16.66
CA PRO A 235 -5.46 -11.11 -15.64
C PRO A 235 -5.20 -10.47 -14.26
N PHE A 236 -5.04 -9.14 -14.21
CA PHE A 236 -4.81 -8.37 -12.99
C PHE A 236 -5.88 -7.30 -12.74
N ALA A 237 -7.05 -7.42 -13.37
CA ALA A 237 -8.15 -6.47 -13.25
C ALA A 237 -9.23 -6.94 -12.26
N MET A 238 -10.11 -6.02 -11.88
CA MET A 238 -11.26 -6.24 -11.00
C MET A 238 -10.89 -6.54 -9.53
N GLY A 239 -11.87 -6.84 -8.70
CA GLY A 239 -11.67 -6.99 -7.26
C GLY A 239 -11.04 -5.74 -6.66
N THR A 240 -9.92 -5.90 -5.95
CA THR A 240 -9.18 -4.77 -5.37
C THR A 240 -8.31 -4.00 -6.38
N SER A 241 -8.36 -4.35 -7.67
CA SER A 241 -7.66 -3.68 -8.78
C SER A 241 -8.61 -2.80 -9.59
N GLN A 242 -8.19 -2.33 -10.75
CA GLN A 242 -8.92 -1.43 -11.64
C GLN A 242 -9.76 -2.20 -12.66
N PRO A 243 -10.67 -1.52 -13.42
CA PRO A 243 -11.39 -2.13 -14.54
C PRO A 243 -10.45 -2.69 -15.62
N PRO A 244 -10.90 -3.77 -16.34
CA PRO A 244 -10.06 -4.41 -17.35
C PRO A 244 -9.87 -3.52 -18.58
N THR A 245 -8.62 -3.34 -18.99
CA THR A 245 -8.20 -2.52 -20.14
C THR A 245 -8.91 -2.93 -21.42
N GLU A 246 -8.94 -4.24 -21.71
CA GLU A 246 -9.52 -4.78 -22.94
C GLU A 246 -11.02 -4.47 -23.05
N SER A 247 -11.73 -4.53 -21.92
CA SER A 247 -13.17 -4.25 -21.89
C SER A 247 -13.46 -2.76 -22.08
N VAL A 248 -12.67 -1.89 -21.44
CA VAL A 248 -12.81 -0.44 -21.59
C VAL A 248 -12.50 -0.02 -23.03
N VAL A 249 -11.41 -0.49 -23.62
CA VAL A 249 -11.04 -0.20 -25.01
C VAL A 249 -12.11 -0.71 -25.98
N ALA A 250 -12.59 -1.94 -25.79
CA ALA A 250 -13.63 -2.51 -26.65
C ALA A 250 -14.95 -1.75 -26.57
N SER A 251 -15.33 -1.24 -25.39
CA SER A 251 -16.59 -0.49 -25.21
C SER A 251 -16.60 0.88 -25.89
N LEU A 252 -15.40 1.43 -26.16
CA LEU A 252 -15.25 2.74 -26.79
C LEU A 252 -15.01 2.64 -28.31
N LYS A 253 -14.79 1.42 -28.82
CA LYS A 253 -14.52 1.22 -30.24
C LYS A 253 -15.64 1.77 -31.11
N ASP A 254 -15.26 2.42 -32.22
CA ASP A 254 -16.16 3.03 -33.20
C ASP A 254 -17.05 4.16 -32.62
N THR A 255 -16.73 4.70 -31.43
CA THR A 255 -17.36 5.90 -30.86
C THR A 255 -16.50 7.14 -31.10
N ASP A 256 -17.01 8.32 -30.75
CA ASP A 256 -16.26 9.59 -30.77
C ASP A 256 -15.19 9.64 -29.66
N ARG A 257 -15.22 8.67 -28.74
CA ARG A 257 -14.29 8.52 -27.61
C ARG A 257 -13.29 7.36 -27.80
N ASP A 258 -13.25 6.75 -28.99
CA ASP A 258 -12.38 5.62 -29.30
C ASP A 258 -10.92 5.91 -28.93
N THR A 259 -10.32 5.00 -28.17
CA THR A 259 -8.94 5.12 -27.69
C THR A 259 -7.90 4.97 -28.79
N GLY A 260 -8.25 4.35 -29.92
CA GLY A 260 -7.32 3.98 -31.00
C GLY A 260 -6.40 2.80 -30.66
N ILE A 261 -6.53 2.19 -29.49
CA ILE A 261 -5.71 1.04 -29.07
C ILE A 261 -6.21 -0.24 -29.77
N ASP A 262 -5.29 -0.99 -30.38
CA ASP A 262 -5.59 -2.25 -31.05
C ASP A 262 -5.77 -3.39 -30.03
N LEU A 263 -6.94 -4.04 -30.04
CA LEU A 263 -7.25 -5.20 -29.19
C LEU A 263 -6.30 -6.40 -29.44
N MET A 264 -5.74 -6.53 -30.62
CA MET A 264 -4.77 -7.61 -30.89
C MET A 264 -3.46 -7.38 -30.14
N LYS A 265 -2.99 -6.13 -30.04
CA LYS A 265 -1.82 -5.79 -29.20
C LYS A 265 -2.11 -6.04 -27.72
N LEU A 266 -3.32 -5.72 -27.25
CA LEU A 266 -3.73 -6.02 -25.86
C LEU A 266 -3.75 -7.54 -25.57
N LYS A 267 -4.10 -8.38 -26.57
CA LYS A 267 -4.03 -9.83 -26.45
C LYS A 267 -2.60 -10.32 -26.19
N ASP A 268 -1.59 -9.73 -26.84
CA ASP A 268 -0.19 -10.09 -26.62
C ASP A 268 0.27 -9.73 -25.21
N ILE A 269 -0.10 -8.55 -24.72
CA ILE A 269 0.15 -8.13 -23.33
C ILE A 269 -0.55 -9.09 -22.36
N LYS A 270 -1.84 -9.39 -22.59
CA LYS A 270 -2.61 -10.33 -21.80
C LYS A 270 -1.94 -11.70 -21.68
N ASN A 271 -1.42 -12.24 -22.79
CA ASN A 271 -0.74 -13.53 -22.79
C ASN A 271 0.48 -13.52 -21.85
N GLN A 272 1.30 -12.46 -21.87
CA GLN A 272 2.41 -12.31 -20.94
C GLN A 272 1.92 -12.16 -19.48
N CYS A 273 0.85 -11.40 -19.25
CA CYS A 273 0.24 -11.27 -17.93
C CYS A 273 -0.31 -12.60 -17.39
N MET A 274 -0.83 -13.48 -18.25
CA MET A 274 -1.29 -14.81 -17.83
C MET A 274 -0.14 -15.68 -17.32
N LEU A 275 0.99 -15.71 -18.03
CA LEU A 275 2.19 -16.43 -17.58
C LEU A 275 2.69 -15.89 -16.24
N MET A 276 2.73 -14.58 -16.12
CA MET A 276 3.10 -13.91 -14.89
C MET A 276 2.14 -14.28 -13.75
N ARG A 277 0.82 -14.23 -13.99
CA ARG A 277 -0.19 -14.59 -13.00
C ARG A 277 -0.06 -16.06 -12.54
N GLU A 278 0.19 -17.00 -13.43
CA GLU A 278 0.41 -18.41 -13.09
C GLU A 278 1.60 -18.58 -12.14
N LYS A 279 2.72 -17.92 -12.43
CA LYS A 279 3.93 -17.94 -11.59
C LYS A 279 3.64 -17.46 -10.16
N TYR A 280 2.79 -16.43 -10.01
CA TYR A 280 2.50 -15.78 -8.73
C TYR A 280 1.16 -16.23 -8.11
N ALA A 281 0.53 -17.25 -8.64
CA ALA A 281 -0.80 -17.70 -8.19
C ALA A 281 -0.88 -18.03 -6.69
N GLY A 282 0.21 -18.52 -6.09
CA GLY A 282 0.29 -18.80 -4.65
C GLY A 282 0.24 -17.57 -3.73
N LEU A 283 0.41 -16.36 -4.28
CA LEU A 283 0.34 -15.09 -3.54
C LEU A 283 -1.03 -14.41 -3.65
N ILE A 284 -1.89 -14.87 -4.56
CA ILE A 284 -3.20 -14.27 -4.76
C ILE A 284 -4.12 -14.69 -3.60
N ASP A 285 -4.57 -13.69 -2.83
CA ASP A 285 -5.62 -13.93 -1.85
C ASP A 285 -6.98 -13.90 -2.58
N PRO A 286 -7.80 -14.95 -2.50
CA PRO A 286 -9.13 -14.96 -3.10
C PRO A 286 -10.04 -13.83 -2.64
N ILE A 287 -9.79 -13.24 -1.46
CA ILE A 287 -10.53 -12.07 -0.97
C ILE A 287 -10.25 -10.85 -1.85
N SER A 288 -9.00 -10.68 -2.33
CA SER A 288 -8.63 -9.55 -3.17
C SER A 288 -9.26 -9.57 -4.56
N GLU A 289 -9.72 -10.74 -5.02
CA GLU A 289 -10.36 -10.90 -6.34
C GLU A 289 -11.89 -10.78 -6.28
N ARG A 290 -12.47 -10.79 -5.09
CA ARG A 290 -13.92 -10.73 -4.92
C ARG A 290 -14.43 -9.29 -5.04
N ILE A 291 -15.65 -9.18 -5.56
CA ILE A 291 -16.47 -8.01 -5.34
C ILE A 291 -16.97 -8.07 -3.91
N ASP A 292 -16.74 -6.98 -3.18
CA ASP A 292 -17.18 -6.82 -1.80
C ASP A 292 -18.03 -5.55 -1.68
N SER A 293 -19.35 -5.72 -1.61
CA SER A 293 -20.28 -4.61 -1.48
C SER A 293 -20.25 -3.94 -0.09
N ASP A 294 -19.68 -4.60 0.91
CA ASP A 294 -19.58 -4.06 2.27
C ASP A 294 -18.65 -2.85 2.32
N VAL A 295 -17.74 -2.71 1.34
CA VAL A 295 -16.94 -1.50 1.17
C VAL A 295 -17.81 -0.23 1.03
N LEU A 296 -19.02 -0.34 0.49
CA LEU A 296 -19.96 0.78 0.37
C LEU A 296 -20.51 1.22 1.73
N ILE A 297 -20.50 0.35 2.73
CA ILE A 297 -20.95 0.59 4.09
C ILE A 297 -19.80 1.06 4.96
N TYR A 298 -18.73 0.26 5.04
CA TYR A 298 -17.61 0.51 5.93
C TYR A 298 -16.50 1.38 5.31
N GLN A 299 -16.52 1.54 3.98
CA GLN A 299 -15.58 2.36 3.19
C GLN A 299 -14.11 1.92 3.33
N LEU A 300 -13.89 0.63 3.53
CA LEU A 300 -12.57 0.02 3.71
C LEU A 300 -11.98 -0.38 2.35
N PRO A 301 -10.82 0.16 1.95
CA PRO A 301 -10.11 -0.33 0.77
C PRO A 301 -9.76 -1.82 0.90
N GLY A 302 -9.83 -2.58 -0.20
CA GLY A 302 -9.57 -4.03 -0.17
C GLY A 302 -8.22 -4.42 0.41
N GLY A 303 -7.17 -3.65 0.14
CA GLY A 303 -5.85 -3.85 0.76
C GLY A 303 -5.84 -3.66 2.29
N MET A 304 -6.72 -2.81 2.82
CA MET A 304 -6.89 -2.64 4.27
C MET A 304 -7.58 -3.85 4.89
N ILE A 305 -8.61 -4.39 4.24
CA ILE A 305 -9.32 -5.59 4.71
C ILE A 305 -8.36 -6.78 4.81
N SER A 306 -7.57 -7.04 3.77
CA SER A 306 -6.58 -8.12 3.77
C SER A 306 -5.56 -7.97 4.91
N ASN A 307 -5.09 -6.75 5.16
CA ASN A 307 -4.19 -6.47 6.28
C ASN A 307 -4.85 -6.71 7.64
N LEU A 308 -6.10 -6.26 7.84
CA LEU A 308 -6.84 -6.48 9.08
C LEU A 308 -7.06 -7.98 9.35
N VAL A 309 -7.46 -8.73 8.33
CA VAL A 309 -7.62 -10.20 8.44
C VAL A 309 -6.32 -10.86 8.85
N SER A 310 -5.19 -10.49 8.23
CA SER A 310 -3.88 -11.04 8.59
C SER A 310 -3.51 -10.71 10.03
N GLN A 311 -3.68 -9.46 10.46
CA GLN A 311 -3.39 -9.02 11.82
C GLN A 311 -4.24 -9.73 12.87
N LEU A 312 -5.55 -9.86 12.63
CA LEU A 312 -6.44 -10.56 13.56
C LEU A 312 -6.15 -12.06 13.61
N LYS A 313 -5.73 -12.68 12.50
CA LYS A 313 -5.25 -14.08 12.49
C LYS A 313 -4.00 -14.25 13.34
N GLU A 314 -3.02 -13.35 13.20
CA GLU A 314 -1.78 -13.35 14.00
C GLU A 314 -2.04 -13.21 15.49
N GLN A 315 -3.09 -12.45 15.85
CA GLN A 315 -3.54 -12.25 17.24
C GLN A 315 -4.51 -13.34 17.73
N ASN A 316 -4.82 -14.37 16.92
CA ASN A 316 -5.86 -15.38 17.21
C ASN A 316 -7.22 -14.75 17.54
N ALA A 317 -7.57 -13.64 16.92
CA ALA A 317 -8.75 -12.83 17.19
C ALA A 317 -9.61 -12.59 15.94
N LEU A 318 -9.56 -13.51 14.96
CA LEU A 318 -10.32 -13.39 13.71
C LEU A 318 -11.84 -13.35 13.93
N ASP A 319 -12.32 -13.95 15.02
CA ASP A 319 -13.71 -13.89 15.49
C ASP A 319 -14.18 -12.47 15.83
N LYS A 320 -13.25 -11.53 16.02
CA LYS A 320 -13.56 -10.11 16.32
C LYS A 320 -13.60 -9.22 15.08
N ILE A 321 -13.49 -9.77 13.87
CA ILE A 321 -13.42 -8.99 12.62
C ILE A 321 -14.62 -8.05 12.46
N ASP A 322 -15.83 -8.50 12.75
CA ASP A 322 -17.05 -7.69 12.66
C ASP A 322 -17.07 -6.54 13.67
N LEU A 323 -16.51 -6.74 14.87
CA LEU A 323 -16.37 -5.69 15.85
C LEU A 323 -15.39 -4.62 15.38
N VAL A 324 -14.28 -5.02 14.74
CA VAL A 324 -13.31 -4.08 14.18
C VAL A 324 -13.93 -3.32 13.00
N HIS A 325 -14.65 -3.99 12.10
CA HIS A 325 -15.35 -3.32 10.99
C HIS A 325 -16.32 -2.25 11.50
N ASN A 326 -17.08 -2.55 12.56
CA ASN A 326 -17.99 -1.59 13.17
C ASN A 326 -17.28 -0.45 13.91
N GLU A 327 -16.06 -0.67 14.41
CA GLU A 327 -15.29 0.37 15.13
C GLU A 327 -14.60 1.37 14.18
N ILE A 328 -14.21 0.94 12.97
CA ILE A 328 -13.50 1.79 12.00
C ILE A 328 -14.24 3.09 11.65
N PRO A 329 -15.55 3.08 11.35
CA PRO A 329 -16.31 4.31 11.09
C PRO A 329 -16.29 5.28 12.28
N HIS A 330 -16.26 4.76 13.50
CA HIS A 330 -16.21 5.57 14.73
C HIS A 330 -14.84 6.25 14.87
N VAL A 331 -13.76 5.47 14.77
CA VAL A 331 -12.38 6.02 14.81
C VAL A 331 -12.18 7.03 13.69
N ARG A 332 -12.64 6.72 12.47
CA ARG A 332 -12.57 7.64 11.32
C ARG A 332 -13.29 8.97 11.58
N LYS A 333 -14.49 8.91 12.17
CA LYS A 333 -15.25 10.10 12.57
C LYS A 333 -14.49 10.92 13.60
N ASP A 334 -14.01 10.26 14.67
CA ASP A 334 -13.28 10.88 15.76
C ASP A 334 -12.01 11.61 15.28
N LEU A 335 -11.35 11.06 14.26
CA LEU A 335 -10.16 11.63 13.61
C LEU A 335 -10.48 12.63 12.48
N GLY A 336 -11.72 13.12 12.37
CA GLY A 336 -12.11 14.16 11.40
C GLY A 336 -12.31 13.64 9.98
N TYR A 337 -12.70 12.38 9.81
CA TYR A 337 -13.03 11.76 8.52
C TYR A 337 -11.89 11.73 7.49
N PRO A 338 -10.67 11.31 7.82
CA PRO A 338 -9.63 11.18 6.80
C PRO A 338 -10.06 10.21 5.69
N PRO A 339 -9.65 10.43 4.43
CA PRO A 339 -9.69 9.40 3.40
C PRO A 339 -8.90 8.18 3.87
N LEU A 340 -9.42 6.97 3.61
CA LEU A 340 -8.76 5.73 4.01
C LEU A 340 -7.76 5.29 2.93
N VAL A 341 -6.69 6.05 2.81
CA VAL A 341 -5.53 5.81 1.94
C VAL A 341 -4.27 5.77 2.79
N THR A 342 -3.16 5.24 2.27
CA THR A 342 -1.89 5.24 3.02
C THR A 342 -1.38 6.66 3.28
N PRO A 343 -1.01 7.04 4.52
CA PRO A 343 -0.92 6.20 5.74
C PRO A 343 -2.18 6.21 6.62
N THR A 344 -3.18 7.04 6.35
CA THR A 344 -4.37 7.22 7.21
C THR A 344 -5.21 5.95 7.39
N SER A 345 -5.23 5.07 6.38
CA SER A 345 -5.87 3.76 6.49
C SER A 345 -5.24 2.89 7.59
N GLN A 346 -3.90 2.89 7.69
CA GLN A 346 -3.22 2.19 8.78
C GLN A 346 -3.49 2.84 10.14
N ILE A 347 -3.42 4.17 10.22
CA ILE A 347 -3.69 4.92 11.46
C ILE A 347 -5.07 4.57 12.02
N VAL A 348 -6.11 4.68 11.18
CA VAL A 348 -7.49 4.38 11.56
C VAL A 348 -7.68 2.89 11.87
N GLY A 349 -7.16 2.01 11.02
CA GLY A 349 -7.32 0.56 11.17
C GLY A 349 -6.65 0.02 12.43
N THR A 350 -5.40 0.39 12.67
CA THR A 350 -4.67 -0.04 13.87
C THR A 350 -5.35 0.44 15.13
N GLN A 351 -5.80 1.69 15.17
CA GLN A 351 -6.51 2.20 16.35
C GLN A 351 -7.83 1.48 16.58
N ALA A 352 -8.58 1.14 15.53
CA ALA A 352 -9.81 0.37 15.66
C ALA A 352 -9.54 -1.04 16.19
N VAL A 353 -8.51 -1.72 15.71
CA VAL A 353 -8.08 -3.03 16.22
C VAL A 353 -7.71 -2.93 17.70
N LEU A 354 -6.91 -1.93 18.09
CA LEU A 354 -6.54 -1.72 19.50
C LEU A 354 -7.75 -1.47 20.39
N ASN A 355 -8.68 -0.62 19.98
CA ASN A 355 -9.90 -0.34 20.74
C ASN A 355 -10.71 -1.63 21.01
N VAL A 356 -10.77 -2.55 20.03
CA VAL A 356 -11.52 -3.81 20.15
C VAL A 356 -10.75 -4.88 20.93
N LEU A 357 -9.44 -5.04 20.68
CA LEU A 357 -8.67 -6.12 21.31
C LEU A 357 -8.35 -5.85 22.78
N MET A 358 -8.00 -4.61 23.11
CA MET A 358 -7.64 -4.26 24.49
C MET A 358 -8.87 -4.12 25.39
N GLY A 359 -10.06 -3.92 24.81
CA GLY A 359 -11.31 -3.71 25.54
C GLY A 359 -11.31 -2.41 26.36
N GLY A 360 -12.42 -2.16 27.07
CA GLY A 360 -12.56 -0.97 27.91
C GLY A 360 -12.95 0.29 27.14
N GLU A 361 -12.44 1.43 27.59
CA GLU A 361 -12.77 2.73 26.98
C GLU A 361 -11.95 2.97 25.71
N ARG A 362 -12.58 3.53 24.65
CA ARG A 362 -11.89 3.93 23.42
C ARG A 362 -10.69 4.81 23.71
N TYR A 363 -9.60 4.61 23.00
CA TYR A 363 -8.34 5.35 23.16
C TYR A 363 -7.68 5.19 24.54
N SER A 364 -7.95 4.10 25.26
CA SER A 364 -7.14 3.75 26.45
C SER A 364 -5.69 3.42 26.06
N ASN A 365 -5.51 2.86 24.87
CA ASN A 365 -4.21 2.69 24.21
C ASN A 365 -4.23 3.43 22.87
N VAL A 366 -3.24 4.28 22.65
CA VAL A 366 -3.13 5.13 21.46
C VAL A 366 -1.74 4.96 20.84
N THR A 367 -1.70 4.61 19.56
CA THR A 367 -0.43 4.52 18.83
C THR A 367 0.25 5.88 18.70
N GLN A 368 1.56 5.86 18.46
CA GLN A 368 2.31 7.11 18.27
C GLN A 368 1.80 7.86 17.04
N GLU A 369 1.45 7.15 15.97
CA GLU A 369 0.95 7.73 14.73
C GLU A 369 -0.41 8.43 14.91
N VAL A 370 -1.31 7.87 15.74
CA VAL A 370 -2.58 8.55 16.09
C VAL A 370 -2.30 9.82 16.89
N LYS A 371 -1.34 9.79 17.83
CA LYS A 371 -0.93 10.99 18.56
C LYS A 371 -0.37 12.05 17.62
N ASP A 372 0.50 11.66 16.71
CA ASP A 372 1.13 12.56 15.77
C ASP A 372 0.12 13.10 14.74
N TYR A 373 -0.85 12.27 14.34
CA TYR A 373 -1.97 12.71 13.53
C TYR A 373 -2.79 13.81 14.24
N VAL A 374 -3.18 13.57 15.50
CA VAL A 374 -3.96 14.54 16.30
C VAL A 374 -3.14 15.79 16.62
N ARG A 375 -1.82 15.67 16.75
CA ARG A 375 -0.90 16.81 16.87
C ARG A 375 -0.79 17.64 15.60
N GLY A 376 -1.37 17.19 14.47
CA GLY A 376 -1.28 17.89 13.18
C GLY A 376 0.02 17.64 12.41
N LEU A 377 0.82 16.62 12.79
CA LEU A 377 2.09 16.31 12.13
C LEU A 377 1.92 15.55 10.80
N TYR A 378 0.69 15.17 10.45
CA TYR A 378 0.33 14.62 9.13
C TYR A 378 -0.36 15.65 8.23
N GLY A 379 -0.64 16.84 8.73
CA GLY A 379 -1.38 17.90 8.01
C GLY A 379 -2.73 18.19 8.64
N LYS A 380 -3.56 18.91 7.90
CA LYS A 380 -4.88 19.35 8.36
C LYS A 380 -5.95 18.29 8.11
N PRO A 381 -6.59 17.74 9.14
CA PRO A 381 -7.71 16.84 8.97
C PRO A 381 -8.85 17.46 8.14
N PRO A 382 -9.57 16.68 7.31
CA PRO A 382 -10.69 17.21 6.49
C PRO A 382 -11.85 17.78 7.29
N GLY A 383 -12.13 17.18 8.46
CA GLY A 383 -13.12 17.64 9.43
C GLY A 383 -12.49 17.98 10.78
N LYS A 384 -13.24 18.67 11.63
CA LYS A 384 -12.80 19.02 12.98
C LYS A 384 -12.73 17.76 13.85
N ILE A 385 -11.58 17.53 14.51
CA ILE A 385 -11.45 16.60 15.63
C ILE A 385 -12.04 17.31 16.87
N SER A 386 -12.85 16.64 17.67
CA SER A 386 -13.45 17.24 18.86
C SER A 386 -12.39 17.55 19.91
N ASP A 387 -12.62 18.60 20.71
CA ASP A 387 -11.70 19.01 21.77
C ASP A 387 -11.57 17.92 22.85
N GLU A 388 -12.62 17.11 23.04
CA GLU A 388 -12.61 15.94 23.93
C GLU A 388 -11.63 14.86 23.43
N ILE A 389 -11.66 14.53 22.15
CA ILE A 389 -10.75 13.55 21.54
C ILE A 389 -9.31 14.07 21.55
N ILE A 390 -9.10 15.36 21.22
CA ILE A 390 -7.78 15.98 21.30
C ILE A 390 -7.21 15.85 22.71
N LYS A 391 -7.99 16.27 23.74
CA LYS A 391 -7.58 16.19 25.12
C LYS A 391 -7.28 14.76 25.57
N LYS A 392 -8.08 13.79 25.13
CA LYS A 392 -7.92 12.38 25.47
C LYS A 392 -6.63 11.79 24.90
N ILE A 393 -6.24 12.18 23.66
CA ILE A 393 -5.12 11.59 22.92
C ILE A 393 -3.80 12.31 23.22
N ILE A 394 -3.80 13.65 23.23
CA ILE A 394 -2.59 14.47 23.39
C ILE A 394 -2.60 15.39 24.61
N GLY A 395 -3.62 15.28 25.49
CA GLY A 395 -3.75 16.10 26.70
C GLY A 395 -4.04 17.56 26.37
N ASP A 396 -3.39 18.47 27.09
CA ASP A 396 -3.60 19.92 26.94
C ASP A 396 -2.73 20.57 25.83
N GLN A 397 -2.13 19.73 24.95
CA GLN A 397 -1.35 20.23 23.81
C GLN A 397 -2.28 20.77 22.72
N ASN A 398 -1.86 21.88 22.07
CA ASN A 398 -2.56 22.39 20.90
C ASN A 398 -2.03 21.71 19.64
N PRO A 399 -2.90 21.24 18.71
CA PRO A 399 -2.47 20.74 17.42
C PRO A 399 -1.71 21.80 16.62
N PHE A 400 -0.67 21.38 15.93
CA PHE A 400 0.09 22.23 15.02
C PHE A 400 -0.75 22.57 13.78
N SER A 401 -0.75 23.81 13.36
CA SER A 401 -1.57 24.31 12.24
C SER A 401 -0.76 24.75 11.01
N GLY A 402 0.57 24.77 11.11
CA GLY A 402 1.48 25.08 10.01
C GLY A 402 1.66 23.94 9.02
N ARG A 403 2.63 24.06 8.13
CA ARG A 403 3.08 22.98 7.25
C ARG A 403 3.97 22.01 8.05
N PRO A 404 3.62 20.73 8.18
CA PRO A 404 4.42 19.79 9.00
C PRO A 404 5.87 19.64 8.54
N GLY A 405 6.12 19.73 7.23
CA GLY A 405 7.46 19.67 6.65
C GLY A 405 8.43 20.75 7.21
N ASP A 406 7.90 21.90 7.62
CA ASP A 406 8.69 23.01 8.16
C ASP A 406 9.28 22.71 9.55
N LEU A 407 8.78 21.67 10.22
CA LEU A 407 9.31 21.21 11.51
C LEU A 407 10.52 20.28 11.37
N LEU A 408 10.83 19.86 10.16
CA LEU A 408 11.86 18.86 9.89
C LEU A 408 13.16 19.53 9.48
N GLU A 409 14.22 19.24 10.21
CA GLU A 409 15.57 19.73 9.87
C GLU A 409 16.12 18.99 8.63
N PRO A 410 16.92 19.65 7.78
CA PRO A 410 17.59 19.02 6.65
C PRO A 410 18.37 17.78 7.05
N LEU A 411 18.16 16.67 6.32
CA LEU A 411 18.64 15.36 6.72
C LEU A 411 19.63 14.73 5.72
N TYR A 412 19.50 15.04 4.41
CA TYR A 412 20.23 14.35 3.35
C TYR A 412 21.76 14.38 3.56
N SER A 413 22.34 15.55 3.78
CA SER A 413 23.79 15.71 3.93
C SER A 413 24.36 14.98 5.15
N LYS A 414 23.60 14.92 6.25
CA LYS A 414 23.99 14.18 7.45
C LYS A 414 23.99 12.69 7.16
N MET A 415 22.91 12.16 6.59
CA MET A 415 22.75 10.75 6.28
C MET A 415 23.73 10.27 5.21
N ALA A 416 24.09 11.13 4.25
CA ALA A 416 25.11 10.82 3.25
C ALA A 416 26.47 10.52 3.89
N LYS A 417 26.89 11.33 4.87
CA LYS A 417 28.13 11.10 5.61
C LYS A 417 28.08 9.79 6.42
N GLU A 418 27.00 9.59 7.18
CA GLU A 418 26.81 8.39 7.98
C GLU A 418 26.79 7.13 7.13
N ALA A 419 26.10 7.16 5.99
CA ALA A 419 26.04 6.02 5.07
C ALA A 419 27.40 5.71 4.43
N ALA A 420 28.16 6.74 4.07
CA ALA A 420 29.52 6.59 3.55
C ALA A 420 30.46 5.99 4.60
N GLU A 421 30.43 6.47 5.84
CA GLU A 421 31.22 5.93 6.96
C GLU A 421 30.90 4.45 7.24
N LYS A 422 29.64 4.05 7.07
CA LYS A 422 29.19 2.65 7.21
C LYS A 422 29.45 1.78 5.97
N GLY A 423 30.05 2.35 4.90
CA GLY A 423 30.34 1.64 3.64
C GLY A 423 29.08 1.20 2.87
N LEU A 424 27.97 1.92 3.01
CA LEU A 424 26.68 1.57 2.39
C LEU A 424 26.52 2.17 0.99
N VAL A 425 27.29 3.19 0.63
CA VAL A 425 27.10 3.99 -0.59
C VAL A 425 27.94 3.41 -1.74
N LYS A 426 27.28 2.89 -2.76
CA LYS A 426 27.87 2.52 -4.07
C LYS A 426 27.43 3.50 -5.17
N LYS A 427 26.24 4.07 -5.04
CA LYS A 427 25.64 5.10 -5.90
C LYS A 427 24.85 6.09 -5.04
N ASP A 428 24.56 7.28 -5.58
CA ASP A 428 23.88 8.34 -4.81
C ASP A 428 22.50 7.92 -4.29
N GLU A 429 21.78 7.08 -5.04
CA GLU A 429 20.47 6.56 -4.66
C GLU A 429 20.51 5.67 -3.40
N ASP A 430 21.64 5.07 -3.05
CA ASP A 430 21.79 4.25 -1.84
C ASP A 430 21.59 5.10 -0.57
N ILE A 431 21.95 6.39 -0.62
CA ILE A 431 21.70 7.33 0.47
C ILE A 431 20.21 7.49 0.71
N LEU A 432 19.44 7.69 -0.36
CA LEU A 432 17.98 7.81 -0.30
C LEU A 432 17.33 6.51 0.21
N THR A 433 17.81 5.37 -0.28
CA THR A 433 17.35 4.04 0.18
C THR A 433 17.55 3.89 1.69
N ASN A 434 18.72 4.31 2.21
CA ASN A 434 19.03 4.25 3.64
C ASN A 434 18.19 5.25 4.47
N ILE A 435 17.91 6.45 3.93
CA ILE A 435 17.05 7.45 4.60
C ILE A 435 15.61 6.95 4.72
N LEU A 436 15.08 6.37 3.63
CA LEU A 436 13.70 5.93 3.55
C LEU A 436 13.43 4.71 4.44
N TYR A 437 14.39 3.77 4.51
CA TYR A 437 14.22 2.48 5.20
C TYR A 437 15.44 2.12 6.07
N PRO A 438 15.76 2.92 7.08
CA PRO A 438 17.01 2.79 7.86
C PRO A 438 17.17 1.44 8.58
N ALA A 439 16.07 0.77 8.92
CA ALA A 439 16.11 -0.54 9.58
C ALA A 439 16.46 -1.70 8.63
N ILE A 440 16.19 -1.56 7.33
CA ILE A 440 16.31 -2.67 6.37
C ILE A 440 17.40 -2.40 5.34
N ALA A 441 17.55 -1.16 4.89
CA ALA A 441 18.47 -0.78 3.84
C ALA A 441 19.92 -1.17 4.11
N PRO A 442 20.47 -1.07 5.34
CA PRO A 442 21.86 -1.48 5.58
C PRO A 442 22.16 -2.93 5.23
N SER A 443 21.31 -3.88 5.64
CA SER A 443 21.47 -5.29 5.30
C SER A 443 21.26 -5.57 3.81
N PHE A 444 20.31 -4.86 3.18
CA PHE A 444 20.07 -4.94 1.74
C PHE A 444 21.30 -4.43 0.94
N LEU A 445 21.80 -3.24 1.24
CA LEU A 445 22.91 -2.60 0.53
C LEU A 445 24.24 -3.36 0.68
N LYS A 446 24.42 -4.09 1.79
CA LYS A 446 25.53 -5.01 2.01
C LYS A 446 25.36 -6.35 1.27
N GLY A 447 24.18 -6.65 0.72
CA GLY A 447 23.91 -7.93 0.07
C GLY A 447 23.70 -9.10 1.06
N GLU A 448 23.27 -8.81 2.28
CA GLU A 448 23.05 -9.81 3.35
C GLU A 448 21.63 -10.38 3.32
N ARG A 449 20.76 -9.91 2.42
CA ARG A 449 19.38 -10.34 2.30
C ARG A 449 19.17 -11.34 1.17
N ASN A 450 18.13 -12.14 1.29
CA ASN A 450 17.68 -13.05 0.25
C ASN A 450 16.24 -12.72 -0.16
N ALA A 451 15.90 -12.98 -1.43
CA ALA A 451 14.53 -12.86 -1.91
C ALA A 451 13.64 -13.91 -1.24
N GLU A 452 12.41 -13.52 -0.89
CA GLU A 452 11.38 -14.49 -0.49
C GLU A 452 11.09 -15.48 -1.62
N ALA A 453 10.90 -16.74 -1.26
CA ALA A 453 10.42 -17.73 -2.22
C ALA A 453 8.98 -17.44 -2.63
N ILE A 454 8.66 -17.58 -3.92
CA ILE A 454 7.28 -17.50 -4.38
C ILE A 454 6.54 -18.74 -3.88
N PRO A 455 5.47 -18.59 -3.06
CA PRO A 455 4.73 -19.74 -2.55
C PRO A 455 4.10 -20.51 -3.71
N LYS A 456 4.22 -21.82 -3.69
CA LYS A 456 3.43 -22.68 -4.58
C LYS A 456 1.95 -22.58 -4.18
N LEU A 457 1.04 -22.69 -5.14
CA LEU A 457 -0.40 -22.77 -4.85
C LEU A 457 -0.60 -23.84 -3.77
N SER A 458 -1.17 -23.46 -2.63
CA SER A 458 -1.48 -24.45 -1.61
C SER A 458 -2.58 -25.37 -2.15
N ALA A 459 -2.52 -26.65 -1.84
CA ALA A 459 -3.51 -27.64 -2.25
C ALA A 459 -4.97 -27.27 -1.85
N LYS A 460 -5.16 -26.30 -0.95
CA LYS A 460 -6.47 -25.73 -0.59
C LYS A 460 -7.14 -24.94 -1.71
N TYR A 461 -6.35 -24.38 -2.65
CA TYR A 461 -6.84 -23.54 -3.77
C TYR A 461 -6.53 -24.12 -5.16
N ALA A 462 -5.83 -25.26 -5.21
CA ALA A 462 -5.83 -26.04 -6.43
C ALA A 462 -7.31 -26.34 -6.77
N PRO A 463 -7.74 -26.21 -8.06
CA PRO A 463 -9.03 -26.75 -8.43
C PRO A 463 -9.08 -28.17 -7.84
N ARG A 464 -10.09 -28.47 -7.04
CA ARG A 464 -10.20 -29.78 -6.41
C ARG A 464 -10.04 -30.81 -7.52
N SER A 465 -8.83 -31.28 -7.74
CA SER A 465 -8.64 -32.61 -8.21
C SER A 465 -9.36 -33.42 -7.15
N SER A 466 -10.44 -34.05 -7.54
CA SER A 466 -11.21 -34.93 -6.65
C SER A 466 -10.19 -35.67 -5.79
N GLU A 467 -10.11 -35.34 -4.49
CA GLU A 467 -9.36 -36.17 -3.56
C GLU A 467 -9.97 -37.53 -3.70
N ILE A 468 -9.28 -38.42 -4.40
CA ILE A 468 -9.68 -39.78 -4.50
C ILE A 468 -9.51 -40.33 -3.09
N PRO A 469 -10.58 -40.63 -2.36
CA PRO A 469 -10.45 -41.12 -1.00
C PRO A 469 -9.61 -42.39 -1.01
N SER A 470 -8.70 -42.51 -0.07
CA SER A 470 -7.82 -43.68 0.05
C SER A 470 -8.63 -44.98 0.27
N CYS A 471 -9.90 -44.86 0.64
CA CYS A 471 -10.85 -45.95 0.78
C CYS A 471 -12.26 -45.44 0.44
N MET A 472 -13.02 -46.18 -0.33
CA MET A 472 -14.43 -45.87 -0.62
C MET A 472 -15.26 -47.15 -0.50
N GLU A 473 -16.52 -47.04 -0.10
CA GLU A 473 -17.49 -48.12 -0.16
C GLU A 473 -18.29 -47.97 -1.46
N VAL A 474 -18.33 -49.02 -2.25
CA VAL A 474 -19.05 -49.05 -3.53
C VAL A 474 -20.11 -50.15 -3.42
N GLU A 475 -21.37 -49.79 -3.63
CA GLU A 475 -22.49 -50.73 -3.70
C GLU A 475 -22.67 -51.17 -5.16
N VAL A 476 -22.63 -52.47 -5.38
CA VAL A 476 -22.88 -53.08 -6.68
C VAL A 476 -23.92 -54.20 -6.47
N ASP A 477 -25.06 -54.07 -7.11
CA ASP A 477 -26.17 -55.04 -7.04
C ASP A 477 -26.65 -55.41 -5.61
N GLY A 478 -26.56 -54.43 -4.67
CA GLY A 478 -26.96 -54.59 -3.27
C GLY A 478 -25.87 -55.15 -2.35
N GLU A 479 -24.68 -55.43 -2.87
CA GLU A 479 -23.50 -55.81 -2.08
C GLU A 479 -22.54 -54.64 -1.94
N ILE A 480 -22.03 -54.37 -0.71
CA ILE A 480 -21.11 -53.28 -0.40
C ILE A 480 -19.68 -53.80 -0.46
N PHE A 481 -18.86 -53.20 -1.31
CA PHE A 481 -17.44 -53.50 -1.46
C PHE A 481 -16.61 -52.33 -0.92
N SER A 482 -15.66 -52.62 -0.03
CA SER A 482 -14.64 -51.63 0.40
C SER A 482 -13.47 -51.65 -0.57
N VAL A 483 -13.31 -50.59 -1.33
CA VAL A 483 -12.23 -50.39 -2.33
C VAL A 483 -11.16 -49.51 -1.75
N ARG A 484 -9.94 -50.04 -1.63
CA ARG A 484 -8.74 -49.30 -1.20
C ARG A 484 -7.91 -48.92 -2.42
N ILE A 485 -7.65 -47.62 -2.59
CA ILE A 485 -6.79 -47.10 -3.64
C ILE A 485 -5.34 -47.14 -3.15
N LEU A 486 -4.51 -47.99 -3.79
CA LEU A 486 -3.15 -48.25 -3.36
C LEU A 486 -2.13 -47.30 -3.99
N SER A 487 -2.41 -46.74 -5.15
CA SER A 487 -1.58 -45.69 -5.78
C SER A 487 -2.34 -44.96 -6.87
N VAL A 488 -2.03 -43.68 -7.07
CA VAL A 488 -2.40 -42.88 -8.24
C VAL A 488 -1.09 -42.33 -8.80
N GLU A 489 -0.79 -42.60 -10.05
CA GLU A 489 0.44 -42.08 -10.67
C GLU A 489 0.43 -40.55 -10.66
N GLY A 490 1.44 -39.94 -9.99
CA GLY A 490 1.75 -38.50 -10.09
C GLY A 490 1.84 -37.68 -8.81
N SER A 491 1.86 -38.27 -7.61
CA SER A 491 1.99 -37.46 -6.37
C SER A 491 2.98 -38.06 -5.40
N ALA A 492 4.15 -37.43 -5.29
CA ALA A 492 5.06 -37.60 -4.15
C ALA A 492 4.81 -36.48 -3.13
N VAL A 493 4.56 -36.87 -1.88
CA VAL A 493 4.45 -35.94 -0.75
C VAL A 493 5.81 -35.87 -0.09
N GLU A 494 6.50 -34.76 -0.22
CA GLU A 494 7.65 -34.44 0.62
C GLU A 494 7.25 -33.39 1.66
N SER A 495 7.49 -33.75 2.93
CA SER A 495 7.37 -32.85 4.07
C SER A 495 8.58 -31.90 4.11
N ALA A 496 8.34 -30.60 4.02
CA ALA A 496 9.39 -29.59 4.17
C ALA A 496 9.56 -29.23 5.65
N ASP A 497 10.76 -29.50 6.16
CA ASP A 497 11.25 -28.99 7.44
C ASP A 497 11.55 -27.50 7.34
N SER A 498 11.08 -26.74 8.33
CA SER A 498 11.31 -25.31 8.49
C SER A 498 12.74 -25.05 8.98
N VAL A 499 13.49 -24.22 8.25
CA VAL A 499 14.82 -23.75 8.63
C VAL A 499 14.71 -22.71 9.75
N GLY A 500 15.34 -23.01 10.85
CA GLY A 500 15.81 -22.27 12.01
C GLY A 500 15.38 -20.82 12.25
N ALA A 501 14.25 -20.60 12.91
CA ALA A 501 14.04 -19.38 13.68
C ALA A 501 14.62 -19.56 15.10
N LYS A 502 15.34 -18.53 15.59
CA LYS A 502 15.86 -18.46 16.95
C LYS A 502 14.66 -18.65 17.91
N LYS A 503 14.65 -19.70 18.72
CA LYS A 503 13.58 -19.96 19.69
C LYS A 503 13.68 -18.95 20.83
N ILE A 504 12.81 -17.96 20.84
CA ILE A 504 12.66 -16.99 21.94
C ILE A 504 11.83 -17.66 23.04
N PRO A 505 12.25 -17.58 24.32
CA PRO A 505 11.51 -18.20 25.44
C PRO A 505 10.12 -17.58 25.61
N ARG A 506 9.15 -18.37 26.10
CA ARG A 506 7.76 -17.91 26.28
C ARG A 506 7.30 -17.84 27.74
N ASP A 507 8.10 -18.28 28.69
CA ASP A 507 7.69 -18.23 30.11
C ASP A 507 8.94 -18.09 31.00
N ILE A 508 9.24 -16.83 31.37
CA ILE A 508 10.33 -16.51 32.31
C ILE A 508 9.79 -15.57 33.37
N LYS A 509 10.01 -15.93 34.63
CA LYS A 509 9.64 -15.08 35.78
C LYS A 509 10.36 -13.72 35.66
N GLY A 510 9.60 -12.64 35.62
CA GLY A 510 10.16 -11.30 35.43
C GLY A 510 10.31 -10.86 33.97
N GLY A 511 9.88 -11.69 33.02
CA GLY A 511 9.93 -11.36 31.60
C GLY A 511 8.99 -10.24 31.19
N ILE A 512 9.47 -9.34 30.35
CA ILE A 512 8.64 -8.40 29.58
C ILE A 512 8.39 -9.07 28.24
N MET A 513 7.11 -9.31 27.96
CA MET A 513 6.69 -10.04 26.76
C MET A 513 6.28 -9.07 25.66
N SER A 514 6.45 -9.49 24.43
CA SER A 514 5.82 -8.83 23.29
C SER A 514 4.29 -8.98 23.38
N ASN A 515 3.58 -7.88 23.21
CA ASN A 515 2.11 -7.85 23.20
C ASN A 515 1.53 -8.01 21.77
N MET A 516 2.41 -8.17 20.76
CA MET A 516 2.04 -8.34 19.37
C MET A 516 3.17 -9.01 18.58
N GLN A 517 2.85 -9.52 17.39
CA GLN A 517 3.87 -9.95 16.44
C GLN A 517 4.45 -8.73 15.73
N GLY A 518 5.77 -8.70 15.55
CA GLY A 518 6.45 -7.62 14.86
C GLY A 518 7.95 -7.88 14.71
N MET A 519 8.61 -6.96 14.01
CA MET A 519 10.08 -6.94 13.91
C MET A 519 10.63 -5.95 14.94
N VAL A 520 11.69 -6.31 15.63
CA VAL A 520 12.40 -5.42 16.57
C VAL A 520 13.10 -4.33 15.76
N LEU A 521 12.61 -3.08 15.85
CA LEU A 521 13.26 -1.93 15.23
C LEU A 521 14.44 -1.44 16.05
N LYS A 522 14.25 -1.38 17.38
CA LYS A 522 15.24 -0.82 18.26
C LYS A 522 15.14 -1.41 19.66
N VAL A 523 16.27 -1.65 20.29
CA VAL A 523 16.37 -2.00 21.70
C VAL A 523 16.89 -0.76 22.46
N GLU A 524 16.00 -0.10 23.21
CA GLU A 524 16.28 1.19 23.89
C GLU A 524 16.92 1.04 25.28
N THR A 525 17.21 -0.22 25.69
CA THR A 525 17.79 -0.52 27.01
C THR A 525 18.99 -1.46 26.86
N ASN A 526 19.79 -1.58 27.91
CA ASN A 526 20.95 -2.47 27.97
C ASN A 526 20.92 -3.34 29.21
N ILE A 527 21.59 -4.49 29.16
CA ILE A 527 21.78 -5.33 30.35
C ILE A 527 22.46 -4.50 31.44
N GLY A 528 21.87 -4.47 32.62
CA GLY A 528 22.35 -3.69 33.76
C GLY A 528 21.68 -2.34 33.96
N ALA A 529 20.89 -1.86 32.99
CA ALA A 529 20.15 -0.59 33.10
C ALA A 529 19.05 -0.66 34.18
N GLN A 530 18.89 0.43 34.92
CA GLN A 530 17.77 0.64 35.82
C GLN A 530 16.60 1.26 35.04
N VAL A 531 15.42 0.67 35.12
CA VAL A 531 14.22 1.11 34.40
C VAL A 531 13.06 1.30 35.35
N LYS A 532 12.15 2.21 34.97
CA LYS A 532 10.92 2.53 35.72
C LYS A 532 9.69 2.18 34.89
N PRO A 533 8.52 1.99 35.54
CA PRO A 533 7.28 1.84 34.80
C PRO A 533 7.06 2.99 33.82
N GLY A 534 6.79 2.66 32.56
CA GLY A 534 6.60 3.62 31.47
C GLY A 534 7.83 3.87 30.59
N ASP A 535 9.04 3.48 31.01
CA ASP A 535 10.23 3.58 30.17
C ASP A 535 10.11 2.66 28.95
N THR A 536 10.47 3.16 27.77
CA THR A 536 10.50 2.36 26.54
C THR A 536 11.71 1.43 26.57
N LEU A 537 11.48 0.14 26.37
CA LEU A 537 12.51 -0.91 26.44
C LEU A 537 12.88 -1.41 25.05
N VAL A 538 11.89 -1.67 24.22
CA VAL A 538 12.04 -2.18 22.86
C VAL A 538 11.00 -1.47 21.98
N VAL A 539 11.35 -1.14 20.76
CA VAL A 539 10.40 -0.64 19.74
C VAL A 539 10.21 -1.72 18.70
N LEU A 540 8.97 -2.16 18.51
CA LEU A 540 8.61 -3.13 17.50
C LEU A 540 7.98 -2.43 16.29
N GLU A 541 8.34 -2.84 15.09
CA GLU A 541 7.56 -2.56 13.89
C GLU A 541 6.50 -3.64 13.74
N ALA A 542 5.26 -3.27 13.95
CA ALA A 542 4.11 -4.10 13.62
C ALA A 542 3.21 -3.28 12.69
N MET A 543 2.74 -3.90 11.59
CA MET A 543 1.83 -3.24 10.65
C MET A 543 2.43 -2.00 9.96
N LYS A 544 3.75 -1.94 9.80
CA LYS A 544 4.52 -0.79 9.29
C LYS A 544 4.45 0.45 10.20
N MET A 545 4.18 0.25 11.49
CA MET A 545 4.06 1.27 12.52
C MET A 545 4.96 0.93 13.71
N GLU A 546 5.51 1.96 14.35
CA GLU A 546 6.39 1.83 15.51
C GLU A 546 5.58 1.66 16.80
N ASN A 547 5.76 0.54 17.49
CA ASN A 547 5.04 0.22 18.73
C ASN A 547 6.04 0.07 19.88
N PRO A 548 6.10 1.05 20.82
CA PRO A 548 6.99 0.97 21.97
C PRO A 548 6.49 -0.02 23.00
N ILE A 549 7.31 -0.99 23.33
CA ILE A 549 7.11 -1.89 24.48
C ILE A 549 7.72 -1.24 25.70
N LYS A 550 6.87 -0.95 26.70
CA LYS A 550 7.24 -0.21 27.90
C LYS A 550 7.41 -1.11 29.11
N SER A 551 8.27 -0.69 30.04
CA SER A 551 8.38 -1.37 31.32
C SER A 551 7.07 -1.25 32.11
N THR A 552 6.62 -2.38 32.66
CA THR A 552 5.46 -2.46 33.57
C THR A 552 5.88 -2.39 35.04
N LYS A 553 7.18 -2.43 35.34
CA LYS A 553 7.72 -2.45 36.70
C LYS A 553 9.05 -1.73 36.82
N GLU A 554 9.44 -1.37 38.02
CA GLU A 554 10.75 -0.84 38.35
C GLU A 554 11.73 -2.00 38.59
N GLY A 555 12.97 -1.88 38.14
CA GLY A 555 14.00 -2.89 38.37
C GLY A 555 15.21 -2.76 37.44
N LYS A 556 16.08 -3.74 37.51
CA LYS A 556 17.29 -3.82 36.68
C LYS A 556 17.12 -4.83 35.56
N VAL A 557 17.45 -4.45 34.33
CA VAL A 557 17.46 -5.36 33.18
C VAL A 557 18.58 -6.39 33.35
N THR A 558 18.22 -7.67 33.46
CA THR A 558 19.18 -8.77 33.69
C THR A 558 19.49 -9.56 32.43
N GLN A 559 18.54 -9.67 31.50
CA GLN A 559 18.70 -10.40 30.25
C GLN A 559 17.93 -9.72 29.13
N ILE A 560 18.43 -9.80 27.88
CA ILE A 560 17.79 -9.38 26.64
C ILE A 560 17.87 -10.54 25.66
N PHE A 561 16.75 -10.96 25.07
CA PHE A 561 16.64 -12.15 24.21
C PHE A 561 16.49 -11.79 22.73
N VAL A 562 16.34 -10.51 22.40
CA VAL A 562 16.09 -10.02 21.06
C VAL A 562 17.13 -9.00 20.63
N ASP A 563 17.46 -9.03 19.35
CA ASP A 563 18.31 -8.06 18.69
C ASP A 563 17.51 -7.26 17.67
N GLU A 564 18.00 -6.07 17.27
CA GLU A 564 17.39 -5.28 16.19
C GLU A 564 17.35 -6.09 14.89
N GLY A 565 16.17 -6.19 14.27
CA GLY A 565 15.91 -7.03 13.10
C GLY A 565 15.29 -8.39 13.39
N ASP A 566 15.26 -8.85 14.67
CA ASP A 566 14.60 -10.10 15.04
C ASP A 566 13.07 -9.99 14.85
N THR A 567 12.43 -11.09 14.46
CA THR A 567 10.98 -11.20 14.43
C THR A 567 10.48 -11.88 15.68
N VAL A 568 9.56 -11.24 16.39
CA VAL A 568 8.95 -11.74 17.62
C VAL A 568 7.45 -12.00 17.43
N GLN A 569 6.92 -12.95 18.20
CA GLN A 569 5.50 -13.25 18.27
C GLN A 569 4.89 -12.72 19.56
N ASN A 570 3.57 -12.61 19.57
CA ASN A 570 2.85 -12.30 20.81
C ASN A 570 3.16 -13.35 21.89
N GLY A 571 3.57 -12.87 23.09
CA GLY A 571 3.97 -13.71 24.21
C GLY A 571 5.44 -14.12 24.23
N ASP A 572 6.24 -13.76 23.23
CA ASP A 572 7.70 -13.98 23.30
C ASP A 572 8.33 -13.04 24.32
N VAL A 573 9.22 -13.55 25.17
CA VAL A 573 9.91 -12.76 26.19
C VAL A 573 11.04 -11.97 25.55
N LEU A 574 10.93 -10.65 25.55
CA LEU A 574 11.93 -9.75 24.94
C LEU A 574 13.13 -9.54 25.86
N LEU A 575 12.88 -9.34 27.13
CA LEU A 575 13.91 -9.13 28.16
C LEU A 575 13.37 -9.44 29.56
N VAL A 576 14.27 -9.53 30.54
CA VAL A 576 13.92 -9.76 31.97
C VAL A 576 14.34 -8.57 32.82
N ILE A 577 13.44 -8.14 33.71
CA ILE A 577 13.68 -7.12 34.73
C ILE A 577 13.55 -7.78 36.12
N GLU A 578 14.55 -7.59 36.97
CA GLU A 578 14.58 -8.01 38.35
C GLU A 578 14.70 -6.84 39.35
#